data_8f2569f839bef9951ad8b9cc14373b08
#
_entry.id   8f2569f839bef9951ad8b9cc14373b08
#
_cell.length_a   1.000
_cell.length_b   1.000
_cell.length_c   1.000
_cell.angle_alpha   90.00
_cell.angle_beta   90.00
_cell.angle_gamma   90.00
#
_symmetry.space_group_name_H-M   'P 1'
#
loop_
_entity.id
_entity.type
_entity.pdbx_description
1 polymer ?
#
loop_
_entity_poly.entity_id
_entity_poly.type
_entity_poly.pdbx_seq_one_letter_code
_entity_poly.pdbx_strand_id
1 'polypeptide(L)'
;MFSRDNAEQIRDSLPLNFFNLNSNKEEKTPLLQSYLQYYGLNFTGDDGGSKHCAGIVSNGEFKIVCHYFVVPLERQKGTAFLLHGYFDHTGLYGHMIRHCLQLGYTVVIFDLPGHGLSSGPIAEIDSFRQYSGAFLRVLRQAKGLKVNQPWIVIGQSTGAAI
;
A
#
# COMPACT_ATOMS: atom_id res chain seq x y z
N MET A 1 16.89 -0.54 11.11
CA MET A 1 16.50 -0.93 9.73
C MET A 1 15.68 -2.19 9.82
N PHE A 2 14.54 -2.29 9.14
CA PHE A 2 13.74 -3.51 9.12
C PHE A 2 14.46 -4.58 8.30
N SER A 3 14.63 -5.78 8.89
CA SER A 3 15.23 -6.94 8.24
C SER A 3 14.24 -7.64 7.32
N ARG A 4 14.74 -8.58 6.51
CA ARG A 4 13.89 -9.45 5.70
C ARG A 4 12.96 -10.30 6.56
N ASP A 5 13.46 -10.82 7.68
CA ASP A 5 12.67 -11.60 8.63
C ASP A 5 11.51 -10.75 9.21
N ASN A 6 11.78 -9.47 9.52
CA ASN A 6 10.71 -8.57 9.97
C ASN A 6 9.66 -8.36 8.87
N ALA A 7 10.08 -8.20 7.61
CA ALA A 7 9.16 -8.06 6.49
C ALA A 7 8.28 -9.31 6.30
N GLU A 8 8.86 -10.50 6.43
CA GLU A 8 8.12 -11.77 6.38
C GLU A 8 7.12 -11.90 7.53
N GLN A 9 7.54 -11.60 8.75
CA GLN A 9 6.66 -11.65 9.93
C GLN A 9 5.49 -10.64 9.79
N ILE A 10 5.76 -9.42 9.33
CA ILE A 10 4.69 -8.44 9.06
C ILE A 10 3.75 -9.01 8.00
N ARG A 11 4.27 -9.43 6.85
CA ARG A 11 3.47 -9.96 5.74
C ARG A 11 2.58 -11.13 6.18
N ASP A 12 3.13 -12.09 6.91
CA ASP A 12 2.38 -13.28 7.33
C ASP A 12 1.32 -12.99 8.39
N SER A 13 1.42 -11.85 9.08
CA SER A 13 0.39 -11.36 10.01
C SER A 13 -0.75 -10.60 9.34
N LEU A 14 -0.60 -10.23 8.04
CA LEU A 14 -1.58 -9.41 7.35
C LEU A 14 -2.74 -10.25 6.77
N PRO A 15 -3.97 -9.71 6.78
CA PRO A 15 -5.12 -10.39 6.20
C PRO A 15 -5.00 -10.49 4.68
N LEU A 16 -5.52 -11.60 4.12
CA LEU A 16 -5.77 -11.71 2.70
C LEU A 16 -7.01 -10.89 2.32
N ASN A 17 -6.97 -10.25 1.14
CA ASN A 17 -8.08 -9.42 0.64
C ASN A 17 -8.38 -8.21 1.55
N PHE A 18 -7.41 -7.42 1.76
CA PHE A 18 -7.23 -6.39 2.78
C PHE A 18 -8.20 -5.21 2.81
N PHE A 19 -9.03 -5.02 1.83
CA PHE A 19 -9.97 -3.90 1.77
C PHE A 19 -11.26 -4.12 2.58
N ASN A 20 -11.25 -4.88 3.65
CA ASN A 20 -12.43 -4.99 4.49
C ASN A 20 -12.53 -3.75 5.41
N LEU A 21 -13.02 -2.63 4.85
CA LEU A 21 -13.23 -1.36 5.55
C LEU A 21 -14.20 -1.46 6.73
N ASN A 22 -14.94 -2.57 6.85
CA ASN A 22 -15.92 -2.80 7.91
C ASN A 22 -15.34 -3.49 9.14
N SER A 23 -14.08 -3.94 9.11
CA SER A 23 -13.42 -4.44 10.32
C SER A 23 -12.98 -3.26 11.18
N ASN A 24 -13.85 -2.83 12.09
CA ASN A 24 -13.54 -1.85 13.14
C ASN A 24 -12.43 -2.35 14.12
N LYS A 25 -11.72 -3.43 13.80
CA LYS A 25 -10.76 -4.11 14.69
C LYS A 25 -9.61 -4.77 13.92
N GLU A 26 -8.98 -4.13 12.96
CA GLU A 26 -7.64 -4.58 12.61
C GLU A 26 -6.68 -4.02 13.66
N GLU A 27 -6.48 -4.78 14.74
CA GLU A 27 -5.37 -4.54 15.65
C GLU A 27 -4.07 -4.76 14.88
N LYS A 28 -3.42 -3.66 14.55
CA LYS A 28 -2.09 -3.70 13.94
C LYS A 28 -1.15 -4.43 14.89
N THR A 29 -0.44 -5.42 14.38
CA THR A 29 0.58 -6.10 15.20
C THR A 29 1.63 -5.09 15.68
N PRO A 30 2.26 -5.31 16.85
CA PRO A 30 3.31 -4.41 17.35
C PRO A 30 4.43 -4.16 16.32
N LEU A 31 4.76 -5.18 15.52
CA LEU A 31 5.80 -5.06 14.50
C LEU A 31 5.35 -4.17 13.34
N LEU A 32 4.10 -4.28 12.88
CA LEU A 32 3.54 -3.36 11.86
C LEU A 32 3.46 -1.93 12.41
N GLN A 33 3.07 -1.74 13.67
CA GLN A 33 3.06 -0.42 14.29
C GLN A 33 4.46 0.20 14.33
N SER A 34 5.48 -0.59 14.70
CA SER A 34 6.88 -0.17 14.70
C SER A 34 7.36 0.20 13.29
N TYR A 35 6.95 -0.56 12.26
CA TYR A 35 7.25 -0.25 10.86
C TYR A 35 6.65 1.10 10.45
N LEU A 36 5.36 1.30 10.72
CA LEU A 36 4.68 2.57 10.38
C LEU A 36 5.29 3.77 11.11
N GLN A 37 5.68 3.59 12.37
CA GLN A 37 6.34 4.63 13.16
C GLN A 37 7.73 4.96 12.62
N TYR A 38 8.53 3.94 12.32
CA TYR A 38 9.89 4.09 11.80
C TYR A 38 9.93 4.89 10.49
N TYR A 39 8.97 4.64 9.60
CA TYR A 39 8.89 5.33 8.30
C TYR A 39 7.99 6.58 8.32
N GLY A 40 7.47 6.99 9.47
CA GLY A 40 6.61 8.17 9.58
C GLY A 40 5.27 8.06 8.84
N LEU A 41 4.73 6.83 8.74
CA LEU A 41 3.45 6.53 8.10
C LEU A 41 2.26 6.56 9.06
N ASN A 42 2.46 6.94 10.31
CA ASN A 42 1.41 7.16 11.29
C ASN A 42 0.85 8.58 11.15
N PHE A 43 -0.08 8.76 10.23
CA PHE A 43 -0.74 10.05 9.98
C PHE A 43 -1.88 10.26 10.99
N THR A 44 -1.55 10.45 12.27
CA THR A 44 -2.54 10.74 13.31
C THR A 44 -2.57 12.24 13.59
N GLY A 45 -3.63 12.90 13.14
CA GLY A 45 -3.92 14.30 13.51
C GLY A 45 -3.64 15.35 12.45
N ASP A 46 -2.55 15.28 11.70
CA ASP A 46 -2.14 16.32 10.74
C ASP A 46 -3.00 16.37 9.46
N ASP A 47 -3.74 15.32 9.17
CA ASP A 47 -4.49 15.11 7.94
C ASP A 47 -6.01 14.99 8.13
N GLY A 48 -6.48 15.32 9.34
CA GLY A 48 -7.92 15.31 9.67
C GLY A 48 -8.49 13.93 9.92
N GLY A 49 -7.69 12.98 10.45
CA GLY A 49 -8.18 11.71 10.97
C GLY A 49 -8.24 10.58 9.96
N SER A 50 -7.25 10.47 9.06
CA SER A 50 -7.15 9.33 8.16
C SER A 50 -7.01 8.01 8.93
N LYS A 51 -7.64 6.95 8.39
CA LYS A 51 -7.50 5.59 8.89
C LYS A 51 -6.50 4.83 8.01
N HIS A 52 -5.71 3.96 8.60
CA HIS A 52 -4.78 3.09 7.89
C HIS A 52 -5.15 1.64 8.09
N CYS A 53 -5.21 0.88 7.01
CA CYS A 53 -5.21 -0.57 7.01
C CYS A 53 -4.15 -1.11 6.03
N ALA A 54 -3.70 -2.33 6.28
CA ALA A 54 -2.76 -3.04 5.44
C ALA A 54 -3.22 -4.48 5.24
N GLY A 55 -2.85 -5.08 4.11
CA GLY A 55 -3.17 -6.47 3.83
C GLY A 55 -2.56 -6.95 2.54
N ILE A 56 -2.87 -8.17 2.16
CA ILE A 56 -2.26 -8.87 1.04
C ILE A 56 -3.22 -8.97 -0.14
N VAL A 57 -2.71 -8.62 -1.32
CA VAL A 57 -3.30 -8.96 -2.61
C VAL A 57 -2.44 -10.05 -3.24
N SER A 58 -2.99 -11.26 -3.42
CA SER A 58 -2.26 -12.33 -4.09
C SER A 58 -2.55 -12.32 -5.59
N ASN A 59 -1.51 -12.50 -6.40
CA ASN A 59 -1.63 -12.75 -7.84
C ASN A 59 -1.36 -14.22 -8.21
N GLY A 60 -1.26 -15.11 -7.21
CA GLY A 60 -0.92 -16.52 -7.36
C GLY A 60 0.57 -16.79 -7.25
N GLU A 61 1.41 -15.88 -7.71
CA GLU A 61 2.87 -15.98 -7.68
C GLU A 61 3.46 -15.22 -6.48
N PHE A 62 2.95 -14.01 -6.24
CA PHE A 62 3.43 -13.14 -5.18
C PHE A 62 2.33 -12.75 -4.19
N LYS A 63 2.73 -12.58 -2.94
CA LYS A 63 1.96 -11.90 -1.89
C LYS A 63 2.32 -10.42 -1.94
N ILE A 64 1.45 -9.58 -2.49
CA ILE A 64 1.64 -8.14 -2.63
C ILE A 64 1.09 -7.44 -1.40
N VAL A 65 1.94 -6.78 -0.63
CA VAL A 65 1.52 -6.00 0.54
C VAL A 65 1.04 -4.64 0.09
N CYS A 66 -0.20 -4.33 0.45
CA CYS A 66 -0.86 -3.07 0.14
C CYS A 66 -1.15 -2.30 1.43
N HIS A 67 -0.97 -1.00 1.38
CA HIS A 67 -1.38 -0.05 2.41
C HIS A 67 -2.50 0.83 1.87
N TYR A 68 -3.49 1.05 2.68
CA TYR A 68 -4.66 1.86 2.38
C TYR A 68 -4.85 2.93 3.44
N PHE A 69 -4.73 4.19 3.04
CA PHE A 69 -4.92 5.35 3.91
C PHE A 69 -6.21 6.05 3.48
N VAL A 70 -7.20 6.06 4.35
CA VAL A 70 -8.55 6.50 4.02
C VAL A 70 -8.84 7.82 4.71
N VAL A 71 -9.12 8.86 3.94
CA VAL A 71 -9.63 10.11 4.48
C VAL A 71 -11.11 9.97 4.88
N PRO A 72 -11.60 10.74 5.86
CA PRO A 72 -13.02 10.77 6.22
C PRO A 72 -13.92 10.99 5.01
N LEU A 73 -15.08 10.35 4.98
CA LEU A 73 -15.97 10.30 3.81
C LEU A 73 -16.33 11.69 3.28
N GLU A 74 -16.56 12.64 4.17
CA GLU A 74 -16.91 14.02 3.85
C GLU A 74 -15.80 14.81 3.16
N ARG A 75 -14.57 14.31 3.22
CA ARG A 75 -13.40 14.92 2.57
C ARG A 75 -12.95 14.18 1.31
N GLN A 76 -13.51 12.99 1.05
CA GLN A 76 -13.06 12.15 -0.05
C GLN A 76 -13.38 12.78 -1.41
N LYS A 77 -12.33 13.06 -2.19
CA LYS A 77 -12.42 13.50 -3.59
C LYS A 77 -12.17 12.39 -4.60
N GLY A 78 -11.59 11.28 -4.17
CA GLY A 78 -11.24 10.15 -5.02
C GLY A 78 -10.15 9.29 -4.38
N THR A 79 -9.50 8.47 -5.20
CA THR A 79 -8.42 7.57 -4.76
C THR A 79 -7.17 7.76 -5.60
N ALA A 80 -6.03 7.93 -4.95
CA ALA A 80 -4.70 7.95 -5.55
C ALA A 80 -4.02 6.59 -5.39
N PHE A 81 -3.60 5.99 -6.50
CA PHE A 81 -2.74 4.81 -6.53
C PHE A 81 -1.30 5.28 -6.69
N LEU A 82 -0.43 4.94 -5.75
CA LEU A 82 0.98 5.30 -5.78
C LEU A 82 1.81 4.06 -6.13
N LEU A 83 2.71 4.20 -7.12
CA LEU A 83 3.62 3.16 -7.57
C LEU A 83 5.06 3.65 -7.39
N HIS A 84 5.80 2.94 -6.56
CA HIS A 84 7.19 3.30 -6.21
C HIS A 84 8.20 2.94 -7.30
N GLY A 85 9.40 3.51 -7.22
CA GLY A 85 10.51 3.22 -8.10
C GLY A 85 11.24 1.92 -7.77
N TYR A 86 12.20 1.55 -8.63
CA TYR A 86 13.08 0.41 -8.40
C TYR A 86 13.95 0.67 -7.16
N PHE A 87 14.17 -0.34 -6.33
CA PHE A 87 14.80 -0.26 -5.01
C PHE A 87 14.08 0.59 -3.95
N ASP A 88 12.92 1.16 -4.29
CA ASP A 88 12.06 1.84 -3.32
C ASP A 88 11.06 0.87 -2.66
N HIS A 89 10.29 1.37 -1.74
CA HIS A 89 9.16 0.69 -1.11
C HIS A 89 8.23 1.71 -0.44
N THR A 90 7.05 1.28 -0.04
CA THR A 90 6.01 2.12 0.58
C THR A 90 6.54 3.03 1.69
N GLY A 91 7.47 2.53 2.52
CA GLY A 91 8.03 3.27 3.64
C GLY A 91 8.67 4.61 3.25
N LEU A 92 9.17 4.75 2.03
CA LEU A 92 9.84 5.98 1.55
C LEU A 92 8.86 7.04 1.02
N TYR A 93 7.57 6.70 0.91
CA TYR A 93 6.56 7.55 0.25
C TYR A 93 5.70 8.38 1.23
N GLY A 94 6.10 8.48 2.50
CA GLY A 94 5.32 9.18 3.52
C GLY A 94 4.93 10.61 3.15
N HIS A 95 5.83 11.37 2.52
CA HIS A 95 5.56 12.74 2.07
C HIS A 95 4.50 12.79 0.96
N MET A 96 4.55 11.88 -0.02
CA MET A 96 3.58 11.81 -1.12
C MET A 96 2.22 11.35 -0.63
N ILE A 97 2.19 10.33 0.26
CA ILE A 97 0.96 9.85 0.89
C ILE A 97 0.29 11.03 1.64
N ARG A 98 1.04 11.73 2.50
CA ARG A 98 0.52 12.88 3.25
C ARG A 98 -0.05 13.96 2.33
N HIS A 99 0.65 14.28 1.26
CA HIS A 99 0.20 15.28 0.28
C HIS A 99 -1.13 14.88 -0.36
N CYS A 100 -1.28 13.64 -0.81
CA CYS A 100 -2.54 13.15 -1.36
C CYS A 100 -3.70 13.19 -0.33
N LEU A 101 -3.43 12.80 0.93
CA LEU A 101 -4.43 12.86 2.00
C LEU A 101 -4.87 14.29 2.30
N GLN A 102 -3.94 15.26 2.33
CA GLN A 102 -4.25 16.67 2.50
C GLN A 102 -5.13 17.22 1.38
N LEU A 103 -4.93 16.75 0.15
CA LEU A 103 -5.76 17.08 -0.99
C LEU A 103 -7.15 16.41 -0.97
N GLY A 104 -7.40 15.49 -0.05
CA GLY A 104 -8.66 14.76 0.08
C GLY A 104 -8.72 13.47 -0.73
N TYR A 105 -7.59 12.94 -1.19
CA TYR A 105 -7.54 11.65 -1.84
C TYR A 105 -7.23 10.55 -0.83
N THR A 106 -8.02 9.51 -0.83
CA THR A 106 -7.66 8.23 -0.24
C THR A 106 -6.48 7.63 -1.00
N VAL A 107 -5.52 7.01 -0.32
CA VAL A 107 -4.30 6.50 -0.96
C VAL A 107 -4.25 4.99 -0.89
N VAL A 108 -4.01 4.36 -2.03
CA VAL A 108 -3.59 2.97 -2.16
C VAL A 108 -2.14 2.95 -2.62
N ILE A 109 -1.25 2.39 -1.82
CA ILE A 109 0.15 2.15 -2.19
C ILE A 109 0.49 0.71 -1.87
N PHE A 110 1.32 0.09 -2.69
CA PHE A 110 1.73 -1.29 -2.50
C PHE A 110 3.20 -1.47 -2.86
N ASP A 111 3.84 -2.44 -2.22
CA ASP A 111 5.19 -2.83 -2.56
C ASP A 111 5.20 -3.75 -3.79
N LEU A 112 6.02 -3.43 -4.78
CA LEU A 112 6.21 -4.26 -5.97
C LEU A 112 6.78 -5.65 -5.58
N PRO A 113 6.57 -6.71 -6.39
CA PRO A 113 7.26 -7.99 -6.20
C PRO A 113 8.74 -7.81 -5.91
N GLY A 114 9.26 -8.50 -4.88
CA GLY A 114 10.66 -8.42 -4.47
C GLY A 114 11.08 -7.14 -3.75
N HIS A 115 10.14 -6.25 -3.39
CA HIS A 115 10.40 -4.99 -2.70
C HIS A 115 9.64 -4.90 -1.36
N GLY A 116 10.19 -4.11 -0.45
CA GLY A 116 9.56 -3.76 0.82
C GLY A 116 9.04 -4.96 1.60
N LEU A 117 7.74 -4.98 1.88
CA LEU A 117 7.06 -6.05 2.60
C LEU A 117 6.52 -7.15 1.68
N SER A 118 6.49 -6.96 0.34
CA SER A 118 6.01 -7.93 -0.62
C SER A 118 6.94 -9.13 -0.77
N SER A 119 6.42 -10.28 -1.22
CA SER A 119 7.21 -11.47 -1.45
C SER A 119 7.95 -11.42 -2.79
N GLY A 120 8.89 -12.32 -2.96
CA GLY A 120 9.70 -12.50 -4.16
C GLY A 120 11.20 -12.36 -3.91
N PRO A 121 12.05 -12.73 -4.87
CA PRO A 121 13.49 -12.44 -4.83
C PRO A 121 13.72 -10.94 -4.76
N ILE A 122 14.79 -10.50 -4.07
CA ILE A 122 15.05 -9.06 -3.83
C ILE A 122 15.31 -8.35 -5.16
N ALA A 123 14.42 -7.40 -5.51
CA ALA A 123 14.52 -6.56 -6.70
C ALA A 123 14.75 -7.36 -8.01
N GLU A 124 14.21 -8.58 -8.07
CA GLU A 124 14.37 -9.49 -9.20
C GLU A 124 13.00 -9.91 -9.71
N ILE A 125 12.83 -9.93 -11.02
CA ILE A 125 11.65 -10.40 -11.74
C ILE A 125 12.08 -11.07 -13.05
N ASP A 126 11.33 -12.07 -13.49
CA ASP A 126 11.54 -12.72 -14.79
C ASP A 126 11.05 -11.85 -15.94
N SER A 127 10.03 -11.05 -15.70
CA SER A 127 9.40 -10.20 -16.71
C SER A 127 8.75 -8.98 -16.09
N PHE A 128 8.84 -7.84 -16.76
CA PHE A 128 8.14 -6.61 -16.36
C PHE A 128 6.62 -6.79 -16.21
N ARG A 129 6.06 -7.81 -16.88
CA ARG A 129 4.66 -8.21 -16.71
C ARG A 129 4.29 -8.63 -15.28
N GLN A 130 5.25 -9.04 -14.47
CA GLN A 130 4.99 -9.37 -13.07
C GLN A 130 4.64 -8.12 -12.26
N TYR A 131 5.30 -6.98 -12.52
CA TYR A 131 4.96 -5.70 -11.91
C TYR A 131 3.59 -5.18 -12.36
N SER A 132 3.34 -5.14 -13.67
CA SER A 132 2.04 -4.69 -14.18
C SER A 132 0.91 -5.64 -13.79
N GLY A 133 1.19 -6.94 -13.71
CA GLY A 133 0.25 -7.95 -13.19
C GLY A 133 -0.13 -7.71 -11.73
N ALA A 134 0.84 -7.35 -10.88
CA ALA A 134 0.58 -6.98 -9.48
C ALA A 134 -0.34 -5.75 -9.41
N PHE A 135 -0.04 -4.69 -10.17
CA PHE A 135 -0.89 -3.48 -10.21
C PHE A 135 -2.30 -3.78 -10.69
N LEU A 136 -2.45 -4.55 -11.77
CA LEU A 136 -3.78 -4.95 -12.26
C LEU A 136 -4.59 -5.71 -11.20
N ARG A 137 -3.96 -6.54 -10.38
CA ARG A 137 -4.66 -7.24 -9.30
C ARG A 137 -5.12 -6.27 -8.21
N VAL A 138 -4.27 -5.29 -7.84
CA VAL A 138 -4.64 -4.24 -6.89
C VAL A 138 -5.84 -3.43 -7.42
N LEU A 139 -5.83 -3.02 -8.70
CA LEU A 139 -6.94 -2.30 -9.32
C LEU A 139 -8.23 -3.11 -9.34
N ARG A 140 -8.15 -4.41 -9.69
CA ARG A 140 -9.33 -5.30 -9.70
C ARG A 140 -9.94 -5.44 -8.31
N GLN A 141 -9.11 -5.56 -7.29
CA GLN A 141 -9.59 -5.63 -5.93
C GLN A 141 -10.22 -4.31 -5.49
N ALA A 142 -9.58 -3.17 -5.76
CA ALA A 142 -10.13 -1.84 -5.49
C ALA A 142 -11.50 -1.63 -6.17
N LYS A 143 -11.63 -2.08 -7.43
CA LYS A 143 -12.91 -2.03 -8.16
C LYS A 143 -13.99 -2.89 -7.50
N GLY A 144 -13.66 -4.11 -7.09
CA GLY A 144 -14.58 -5.02 -6.41
C GLY A 144 -15.13 -4.45 -5.10
N LEU A 145 -14.33 -3.63 -4.43
CA LEU A 145 -14.65 -2.98 -3.16
C LEU A 145 -15.28 -1.59 -3.31
N LYS A 146 -15.49 -1.17 -4.56
CA LYS A 146 -16.09 0.14 -4.89
C LYS A 146 -15.33 1.31 -4.24
N VAL A 147 -14.00 1.23 -4.22
CA VAL A 147 -13.14 2.31 -3.75
C VAL A 147 -13.48 3.60 -4.49
N ASN A 148 -13.51 4.71 -3.77
CA ASN A 148 -14.07 5.97 -4.25
C ASN A 148 -13.37 6.50 -5.52
N GLN A 149 -14.14 6.99 -6.47
CA GLN A 149 -13.66 7.60 -7.71
C GLN A 149 -13.73 9.13 -7.64
N PRO A 150 -12.98 9.87 -8.50
CA PRO A 150 -12.11 9.37 -9.59
C PRO A 150 -10.83 8.69 -9.07
N TRP A 151 -10.25 7.83 -9.89
CA TRP A 151 -8.94 7.24 -9.63
C TRP A 151 -7.85 8.01 -10.36
N ILE A 152 -6.78 8.35 -9.65
CA ILE A 152 -5.54 8.88 -10.22
C ILE A 152 -4.39 7.93 -9.92
N VAL A 153 -3.42 7.87 -10.81
CA VAL A 153 -2.22 7.05 -10.66
C VAL A 153 -1.01 7.96 -10.69
N ILE A 154 -0.13 7.80 -9.71
CA ILE A 154 1.13 8.54 -9.59
C ILE A 154 2.24 7.50 -9.50
N GLY A 155 3.09 7.43 -10.51
CA GLY A 155 4.23 6.53 -10.57
C GLY A 155 5.56 7.27 -10.60
N GLN A 156 6.57 6.72 -9.94
CA GLN A 156 7.93 7.20 -10.00
C GLN A 156 8.83 6.18 -10.70
N SER A 157 9.65 6.62 -11.67
CA SER A 157 10.62 5.75 -12.36
C SER A 157 9.96 4.45 -12.86
N THR A 158 10.37 3.29 -12.36
CA THR A 158 9.76 1.99 -12.67
C THR A 158 8.23 2.00 -12.46
N GLY A 159 7.74 2.62 -11.39
CA GLY A 159 6.31 2.77 -11.16
C GLY A 159 5.58 3.57 -12.24
N ALA A 160 6.25 4.50 -12.90
CA ALA A 160 5.67 5.27 -14.01
C ALA A 160 5.65 4.50 -15.33
N ALA A 161 6.42 3.40 -15.44
CA ALA A 161 6.49 2.54 -16.61
C ALA A 161 5.50 1.36 -16.56
N ILE A 162 4.87 1.12 -15.39
CA ILE A 162 3.88 0.06 -15.17
C ILE A 162 2.52 0.45 -15.75
#